data_eb88c36db5fa753b2ad9e5e1a8854b65
#
_entry.id   eb88c36db5fa753b2ad9e5e1a8854b65
#
_cell.length_a   1.000
_cell.length_b   1.000
_cell.length_c   1.000
_cell.angle_alpha   90.00
_cell.angle_beta   90.00
_cell.angle_gamma   90.00
#
_symmetry.space_group_name_H-M   'P 1'
#
loop_
_entity.id
_entity.type
_entity.pdbx_description
1 polymer ?
#
loop_
_entity_poly.entity_id
_entity_poly.type
_entity_poly.pdbx_seq_one_letter_code
_entity_poly.pdbx_strand_id
1 'polypeptide(L)'
;MNIKSAHFLPGTNKRLGDKYLLLECLGDGSHGWVWRAERLQDGKIVAVKIPKDITREDRQLAEGKELLDVEPHENIVQIFDMGRIDNEWFYIEMEYFPSQTLAQKLDDRQRNFGQTYERLFRIYRQVLCAVHYLAELPVPISHGDIKPHNILVGERDLVKLTDFGSSALPEEIYVRTRENGGTVLYSAPEFSNVDSRRGSLEELLLGDIYSLGVLLYQLLTGKLPHDTPAQVQRHAPFKLPTEINSSIHTDLEQVVLTCLQKRAKDRFSTISDLIYAFDAATTKQLKVGAIAPVFQTKLDQDWSSAVLEAMSNQSYQKAAQLASQEYGRSKDLQALHQQLIALYRANRLFDFEKVVEDNKAILLEGKLSQPAALFELIVKTNLQLRNISQAKSWLLQRKQVEAENATTMYLESSILGLEAKYPEARALLERVNQTTPMKFHVLSQLILVCEQMRDYSGAAAYLKAALRVAPLDNSMKEKKELYAKLGVI
;
A
#
# COMPACT_ATOMS: atom_id res chain seq x y z
N MET A 1 16.01 -49.45 -0.29
CA MET A 1 16.85 -48.39 0.25
C MET A 1 17.70 -47.83 -0.87
N ASN A 2 17.29 -46.72 -1.44
CA ASN A 2 18.16 -45.90 -2.29
C ASN A 2 17.87 -44.44 -1.98
N ILE A 3 18.67 -43.93 -1.04
CA ILE A 3 18.77 -42.51 -0.72
C ILE A 3 19.66 -41.90 -1.81
N LYS A 4 19.06 -41.29 -2.83
CA LYS A 4 19.71 -40.32 -3.71
C LYS A 4 18.64 -39.41 -4.30
N SER A 5 18.06 -38.55 -3.50
CA SER A 5 17.56 -37.26 -3.98
C SER A 5 18.55 -36.20 -3.50
N ALA A 6 19.55 -35.90 -4.31
CA ALA A 6 20.27 -34.65 -4.17
C ALA A 6 19.23 -33.56 -4.35
N HIS A 7 18.88 -32.85 -3.28
CA HIS A 7 17.93 -31.75 -3.36
C HIS A 7 18.46 -30.71 -4.32
N PHE A 8 17.84 -30.66 -5.51
CA PHE A 8 18.08 -29.56 -6.44
C PHE A 8 17.61 -28.28 -5.76
N LEU A 9 18.54 -27.39 -5.50
CA LEU A 9 18.19 -26.03 -5.12
C LEU A 9 18.24 -25.19 -6.37
N PRO A 10 17.12 -24.54 -6.78
CA PRO A 10 17.11 -23.61 -7.89
C PRO A 10 18.20 -22.55 -7.65
N GLY A 11 18.82 -22.09 -8.71
CA GLY A 11 19.89 -21.08 -8.62
C GLY A 11 20.12 -20.39 -9.96
N THR A 12 20.68 -19.21 -9.92
CA THR A 12 21.04 -18.42 -11.11
C THR A 12 21.97 -19.22 -12.03
N ASN A 13 21.67 -19.20 -13.34
CA ASN A 13 22.38 -19.93 -14.40
C ASN A 13 22.29 -21.46 -14.27
N LYS A 14 21.36 -21.99 -13.48
CA LYS A 14 21.06 -23.42 -13.44
C LYS A 14 19.95 -23.77 -14.44
N ARG A 15 20.07 -24.93 -15.03
CA ARG A 15 19.03 -25.50 -15.88
C ARG A 15 18.00 -26.22 -15.02
N LEU A 16 16.73 -26.04 -15.34
CA LEU A 16 15.62 -26.84 -14.85
C LEU A 16 15.25 -27.82 -15.97
N GLY A 17 15.80 -29.02 -15.90
CA GLY A 17 15.79 -29.99 -16.99
C GLY A 17 16.37 -29.41 -18.27
N ASP A 18 15.87 -29.92 -19.40
CA ASP A 18 16.22 -29.41 -20.74
C ASP A 18 15.30 -28.28 -21.22
N LYS A 19 14.42 -27.76 -20.33
CA LYS A 19 13.36 -26.83 -20.73
C LYS A 19 13.68 -25.37 -20.42
N TYR A 20 14.31 -25.08 -19.28
CA TYR A 20 14.53 -23.71 -18.82
C TYR A 20 15.94 -23.47 -18.32
N LEU A 21 16.47 -22.27 -18.59
CA LEU A 21 17.65 -21.71 -17.91
C LEU A 21 17.16 -20.63 -16.92
N LEU A 22 17.38 -20.86 -15.62
CA LEU A 22 16.98 -19.95 -14.56
C LEU A 22 17.96 -18.73 -14.53
N LEU A 23 17.43 -17.51 -14.69
CA LEU A 23 18.25 -16.30 -14.81
C LEU A 23 18.30 -15.50 -13.51
N GLU A 24 17.12 -15.26 -12.90
CA GLU A 24 16.96 -14.38 -11.74
C GLU A 24 15.80 -14.85 -10.87
N CYS A 25 16.00 -14.88 -9.56
CA CYS A 25 14.90 -15.16 -8.63
C CYS A 25 14.05 -13.91 -8.45
N LEU A 26 12.80 -13.95 -8.92
CA LEU A 26 11.82 -12.88 -8.80
C LEU A 26 11.10 -12.90 -7.45
N GLY A 27 11.01 -14.07 -6.82
CA GLY A 27 10.38 -14.24 -5.53
C GLY A 27 10.71 -15.58 -4.89
N ASP A 28 10.91 -15.54 -3.57
CA ASP A 28 11.12 -16.71 -2.70
C ASP A 28 10.04 -16.67 -1.61
N GLY A 29 8.87 -17.22 -1.92
CA GLY A 29 7.71 -17.26 -1.04
C GLY A 29 7.53 -18.61 -0.35
N SER A 30 6.52 -18.69 0.53
CA SER A 30 6.15 -19.93 1.23
C SER A 30 5.67 -21.03 0.27
N HIS A 31 5.11 -20.67 -0.88
CA HIS A 31 4.53 -21.59 -1.86
C HIS A 31 5.51 -22.09 -2.91
N GLY A 32 6.63 -21.45 -3.08
CA GLY A 32 7.60 -21.79 -4.12
C GLY A 32 8.51 -20.64 -4.47
N TRP A 33 9.39 -20.92 -5.40
CA TRP A 33 10.25 -19.92 -6.03
C TRP A 33 9.64 -19.49 -7.37
N VAL A 34 9.72 -18.22 -7.68
CA VAL A 34 9.39 -17.68 -9.00
C VAL A 34 10.68 -17.17 -9.63
N TRP A 35 10.99 -17.68 -10.83
CA TRP A 35 12.22 -17.35 -11.53
C TRP A 35 11.91 -16.67 -12.87
N ARG A 36 12.65 -15.63 -13.20
CA ARG A 36 12.80 -15.21 -14.59
C ARG A 36 13.70 -16.24 -15.26
N ALA A 37 13.23 -16.83 -16.33
CA ALA A 37 13.90 -17.93 -17.02
C ALA A 37 13.86 -17.73 -18.53
N GLU A 38 14.84 -18.30 -19.20
CA GLU A 38 14.83 -18.45 -20.65
C GLU A 38 14.32 -19.85 -21.00
N ARG A 39 13.30 -19.91 -21.85
CA ARG A 39 12.81 -21.16 -22.42
C ARG A 39 13.81 -21.61 -23.49
N LEU A 40 14.47 -22.73 -23.28
CA LEU A 40 15.56 -23.20 -24.15
C LEU A 40 15.12 -23.58 -25.57
N GLN A 41 13.83 -23.87 -25.76
CA GLN A 41 13.29 -24.25 -27.10
C GLN A 41 13.28 -23.06 -28.08
N ASP A 42 12.97 -21.86 -27.64
CA ASP A 42 12.76 -20.67 -28.49
C ASP A 42 13.47 -19.40 -28.01
N GLY A 43 14.18 -19.46 -26.90
CA GLY A 43 14.88 -18.31 -26.30
C GLY A 43 13.98 -17.26 -25.65
N LYS A 44 12.68 -17.54 -25.51
CA LYS A 44 11.75 -16.58 -24.87
C LYS A 44 11.98 -16.47 -23.38
N ILE A 45 11.87 -15.22 -22.89
CA ILE A 45 11.89 -14.94 -21.45
C ILE A 45 10.49 -15.17 -20.88
N VAL A 46 10.42 -16.03 -19.88
CA VAL A 46 9.20 -16.44 -19.17
C VAL A 46 9.40 -16.34 -17.65
N ALA A 47 8.32 -16.36 -16.88
CA ALA A 47 8.38 -16.61 -15.47
C ALA A 47 8.05 -18.08 -15.18
N VAL A 48 8.87 -18.72 -14.33
CA VAL A 48 8.68 -20.13 -13.96
C VAL A 48 8.51 -20.21 -12.45
N LYS A 49 7.35 -20.66 -12.02
CA LYS A 49 7.07 -20.95 -10.61
C LYS A 49 7.38 -22.40 -10.30
N ILE A 50 8.20 -22.64 -9.29
CA ILE A 50 8.62 -23.96 -8.82
C ILE A 50 8.12 -24.12 -7.38
N PRO A 51 7.08 -24.92 -7.13
CA PRO A 51 6.59 -25.17 -5.78
C PRO A 51 7.64 -25.85 -4.90
N LYS A 52 7.65 -25.52 -3.61
CA LYS A 52 8.56 -26.13 -2.63
C LYS A 52 8.12 -27.49 -2.11
N ASP A 53 6.84 -27.82 -2.23
CA ASP A 53 6.27 -29.08 -1.74
C ASP A 53 5.94 -30.00 -2.93
N ILE A 54 6.69 -31.08 -3.04
CA ILE A 54 6.63 -32.07 -4.13
C ILE A 54 5.58 -33.17 -3.91
N THR A 55 4.98 -33.27 -2.72
CA THR A 55 4.16 -34.45 -2.35
C THR A 55 2.71 -34.38 -2.86
N ARG A 56 2.29 -33.32 -3.60
CA ARG A 56 0.89 -33.02 -3.90
C ARG A 56 0.59 -32.76 -5.38
N GLU A 57 1.43 -33.23 -6.24
CA GLU A 57 1.58 -32.83 -7.63
C GLU A 57 0.43 -33.23 -8.55
N ASP A 58 -0.16 -34.46 -8.40
CA ASP A 58 -1.16 -34.95 -9.35
C ASP A 58 -2.48 -34.19 -9.30
N ARG A 59 -2.85 -33.67 -8.12
CA ARG A 59 -4.06 -32.89 -7.92
C ARG A 59 -3.90 -31.46 -8.44
N GLN A 60 -2.72 -30.86 -8.22
CA GLN A 60 -2.39 -29.52 -8.75
C GLN A 60 -2.35 -29.50 -10.28
N LEU A 61 -1.90 -30.60 -10.91
CA LEU A 61 -1.92 -30.75 -12.36
C LEU A 61 -3.35 -30.86 -12.92
N ALA A 62 -4.25 -31.55 -12.22
CA ALA A 62 -5.64 -31.69 -12.66
C ALA A 62 -6.41 -30.36 -12.54
N GLU A 63 -6.23 -29.66 -11.43
CA GLU A 63 -6.89 -28.40 -11.12
C GLU A 63 -6.30 -27.23 -11.90
N GLY A 64 -4.99 -27.27 -12.21
CA GLY A 64 -4.31 -26.23 -12.99
C GLY A 64 -4.59 -26.27 -14.49
N LYS A 65 -5.08 -27.38 -15.04
CA LYS A 65 -5.39 -27.47 -16.48
C LYS A 65 -6.50 -26.48 -16.90
N GLU A 66 -7.46 -26.24 -16.03
CA GLU A 66 -8.53 -25.25 -16.29
C GLU A 66 -7.97 -23.82 -16.44
N LEU A 67 -6.81 -23.55 -15.83
CA LEU A 67 -6.15 -22.25 -15.93
C LEU A 67 -5.40 -22.07 -17.27
N LEU A 68 -5.05 -23.17 -17.96
CA LEU A 68 -4.42 -23.10 -19.28
C LEU A 68 -5.41 -22.70 -20.37
N ASP A 69 -6.70 -22.98 -20.15
CA ASP A 69 -7.77 -22.68 -21.11
C ASP A 69 -8.32 -21.26 -20.97
N VAL A 70 -7.78 -20.46 -19.99
CA VAL A 70 -8.16 -19.06 -19.81
C VAL A 70 -7.59 -18.21 -20.94
N GLU A 71 -8.47 -17.61 -21.73
CA GLU A 71 -8.08 -16.68 -22.80
C GLU A 71 -7.25 -15.50 -22.25
N PRO A 72 -6.29 -14.97 -23.02
CA PRO A 72 -5.47 -13.86 -22.59
C PRO A 72 -6.29 -12.64 -22.18
N HIS A 73 -5.99 -12.07 -21.01
CA HIS A 73 -6.60 -10.84 -20.55
C HIS A 73 -5.52 -9.83 -20.12
N GLU A 74 -5.71 -8.56 -20.43
CA GLU A 74 -4.72 -7.51 -20.20
C GLU A 74 -4.26 -7.43 -18.73
N ASN A 75 -5.18 -7.65 -17.78
CA ASN A 75 -4.93 -7.52 -16.36
C ASN A 75 -4.72 -8.86 -15.63
N ILE A 76 -4.44 -9.94 -16.36
CA ILE A 76 -4.16 -11.26 -15.78
C ILE A 76 -2.82 -11.76 -16.33
N VAL A 77 -1.99 -12.34 -15.46
CA VAL A 77 -0.77 -13.03 -15.91
C VAL A 77 -1.17 -14.30 -16.63
N GLN A 78 -0.79 -14.42 -17.90
CA GLN A 78 -1.11 -15.61 -18.70
C GLN A 78 -0.28 -16.79 -18.25
N ILE A 79 -0.91 -17.95 -18.08
CA ILE A 79 -0.25 -19.25 -17.87
C ILE A 79 -0.07 -19.88 -19.23
N PHE A 80 1.16 -20.30 -19.56
CA PHE A 80 1.48 -20.89 -20.86
C PHE A 80 1.54 -22.41 -20.80
N ASP A 81 2.07 -22.94 -19.70
CA ASP A 81 2.28 -24.38 -19.55
C ASP A 81 2.44 -24.76 -18.08
N MET A 82 2.18 -26.00 -17.76
CA MET A 82 2.47 -26.59 -16.46
C MET A 82 2.72 -28.08 -16.61
N GLY A 83 3.58 -28.61 -15.77
CA GLY A 83 3.91 -30.01 -15.83
C GLY A 83 5.02 -30.40 -14.87
N ARG A 84 5.62 -31.57 -15.17
CA ARG A 84 6.77 -32.10 -14.44
C ARG A 84 8.01 -32.13 -15.33
N ILE A 85 9.14 -31.85 -14.71
CA ILE A 85 10.47 -32.04 -15.31
C ILE A 85 11.16 -33.17 -14.57
N ASP A 86 11.70 -34.14 -15.34
CA ASP A 86 12.45 -35.31 -14.84
C ASP A 86 11.69 -36.15 -13.80
N ASN A 87 10.34 -36.12 -13.82
CA ASN A 87 9.46 -36.69 -12.81
C ASN A 87 9.71 -36.23 -11.34
N GLU A 88 10.52 -35.18 -11.18
CA GLU A 88 10.92 -34.70 -9.85
C GLU A 88 10.37 -33.30 -9.52
N TRP A 89 10.23 -32.43 -10.53
CA TRP A 89 9.90 -31.02 -10.31
C TRP A 89 8.62 -30.62 -11.01
N PHE A 90 7.67 -30.13 -10.24
CA PHE A 90 6.51 -29.44 -10.79
C PHE A 90 6.88 -28.01 -11.15
N TYR A 91 6.36 -27.52 -12.27
CA TYR A 91 6.53 -26.15 -12.71
C TYR A 91 5.23 -25.58 -13.26
N ILE A 92 5.10 -24.25 -13.16
CA ILE A 92 4.11 -23.45 -13.86
C ILE A 92 4.87 -22.40 -14.66
N GLU A 93 4.75 -22.46 -15.99
CA GLU A 93 5.29 -21.46 -16.89
C GLU A 93 4.24 -20.39 -17.14
N MET A 94 4.62 -19.13 -16.95
CA MET A 94 3.72 -18.01 -17.13
C MET A 94 4.42 -16.83 -17.80
N GLU A 95 3.63 -15.86 -18.22
CA GLU A 95 4.10 -14.59 -18.75
C GLU A 95 5.10 -13.94 -17.79
N TYR A 96 6.28 -13.56 -18.31
CA TYR A 96 7.17 -12.66 -17.60
C TYR A 96 6.70 -11.23 -17.77
N PHE A 97 6.23 -10.65 -16.71
CA PHE A 97 5.78 -9.26 -16.66
C PHE A 97 6.75 -8.41 -15.81
N PRO A 98 7.58 -7.54 -16.44
CA PRO A 98 8.50 -6.66 -15.71
C PRO A 98 7.75 -5.72 -14.79
N SER A 99 7.80 -5.97 -13.50
CA SER A 99 6.93 -5.31 -12.51
C SER A 99 7.48 -5.43 -11.10
N GLN A 100 6.81 -4.75 -10.19
CA GLN A 100 6.89 -5.01 -8.75
C GLN A 100 5.51 -5.40 -8.25
N THR A 101 5.45 -6.13 -7.13
CA THR A 101 4.16 -6.37 -6.48
C THR A 101 3.62 -5.05 -5.90
N LEU A 102 2.30 -4.96 -5.81
CA LEU A 102 1.65 -3.85 -5.13
C LEU A 102 2.10 -3.75 -3.65
N ALA A 103 2.38 -4.89 -2.99
CA ALA A 103 2.95 -4.92 -1.64
C ALA A 103 4.32 -4.23 -1.59
N GLN A 104 5.22 -4.56 -2.51
CA GLN A 104 6.53 -3.89 -2.61
C GLN A 104 6.40 -2.40 -2.85
N LYS A 105 5.44 -1.98 -3.70
CA LYS A 105 5.17 -0.55 -3.93
C LYS A 105 4.59 0.16 -2.70
N LEU A 106 3.73 -0.50 -1.92
CA LEU A 106 3.20 0.04 -0.68
C LEU A 106 4.27 0.13 0.41
N ASP A 107 5.18 -0.84 0.48
CA ASP A 107 6.28 -0.90 1.44
C ASP A 107 7.55 -0.21 0.93
N ASP A 108 7.71 -0.05 -0.39
CA ASP A 108 8.88 0.56 -0.99
C ASP A 108 8.95 2.05 -0.65
N ARG A 109 9.89 2.38 0.22
CA ARG A 109 10.13 3.73 0.71
C ARG A 109 10.84 4.62 -0.31
N GLN A 110 11.30 4.06 -1.41
CA GLN A 110 12.01 4.79 -2.49
C GLN A 110 11.07 5.23 -3.61
N ARG A 111 9.83 4.73 -3.65
CA ARG A 111 8.93 4.92 -4.79
C ARG A 111 7.62 5.58 -4.40
N ASN A 112 7.18 6.44 -5.30
CA ASN A 112 5.88 7.09 -5.23
C ASN A 112 4.77 6.12 -5.59
N PHE A 113 3.93 5.79 -4.64
CA PHE A 113 2.75 5.01 -4.89
C PHE A 113 1.52 5.70 -4.27
N GLY A 114 0.42 5.72 -5.01
CA GLY A 114 -0.87 6.20 -4.51
C GLY A 114 -0.92 7.68 -4.21
N GLN A 115 -0.25 8.49 -5.01
CA GLN A 115 -0.13 9.93 -4.77
C GLN A 115 -1.42 10.70 -5.02
N THR A 116 -2.23 10.24 -5.98
CA THR A 116 -3.52 10.84 -6.30
C THR A 116 -4.62 9.79 -6.31
N TYR A 117 -5.87 10.23 -6.06
CA TYR A 117 -7.03 9.35 -6.16
C TYR A 117 -7.16 8.75 -7.56
N GLU A 118 -6.90 9.55 -8.60
CA GLU A 118 -6.97 9.09 -9.99
C GLU A 118 -6.06 7.88 -10.24
N ARG A 119 -4.84 7.91 -9.70
CA ARG A 119 -3.88 6.81 -9.84
C ARG A 119 -4.32 5.59 -9.05
N LEU A 120 -4.73 5.77 -7.79
CA LEU A 120 -5.26 4.69 -6.95
C LEU A 120 -6.45 4.00 -7.61
N PHE A 121 -7.41 4.79 -8.11
CA PHE A 121 -8.60 4.26 -8.75
C PHE A 121 -8.28 3.54 -10.05
N ARG A 122 -7.35 4.05 -10.86
CA ARG A 122 -6.90 3.39 -12.09
C ARG A 122 -6.26 2.02 -11.79
N ILE A 123 -5.43 1.92 -10.75
CA ILE A 123 -4.82 0.65 -10.35
C ILE A 123 -5.90 -0.31 -9.84
N TYR A 124 -6.74 0.13 -8.91
CA TYR A 124 -7.77 -0.71 -8.33
C TYR A 124 -8.81 -1.16 -9.37
N ARG A 125 -9.17 -0.27 -10.32
CA ARG A 125 -10.11 -0.59 -11.41
C ARG A 125 -9.61 -1.71 -12.32
N GLN A 126 -8.31 -1.78 -12.58
CA GLN A 126 -7.70 -2.87 -13.34
C GLN A 126 -7.77 -4.21 -12.56
N VAL A 127 -7.59 -4.17 -11.24
CA VAL A 127 -7.80 -5.36 -10.39
C VAL A 127 -9.26 -5.83 -10.47
N LEU A 128 -10.21 -4.90 -10.39
CA LEU A 128 -11.64 -5.23 -10.57
C LEU A 128 -11.92 -5.86 -11.94
N CYS A 129 -11.31 -5.36 -13.03
CA CYS A 129 -11.45 -5.92 -14.37
C CYS A 129 -10.94 -7.37 -14.43
N ALA A 130 -9.77 -7.64 -13.80
CA ALA A 130 -9.22 -8.99 -13.76
C ALA A 130 -10.14 -9.96 -13.02
N VAL A 131 -10.62 -9.59 -11.83
CA VAL A 131 -11.51 -10.46 -11.03
C VAL A 131 -12.87 -10.64 -11.70
N HIS A 132 -13.40 -9.58 -12.31
CA HIS A 132 -14.63 -9.65 -13.09
C HIS A 132 -14.49 -10.64 -14.26
N TYR A 133 -13.41 -10.54 -15.02
CA TYR A 133 -13.17 -11.46 -16.13
C TYR A 133 -13.15 -12.92 -15.67
N LEU A 134 -12.47 -13.25 -14.56
CA LEU A 134 -12.47 -14.61 -14.01
C LEU A 134 -13.85 -15.09 -13.57
N ALA A 135 -14.66 -14.18 -13.00
CA ALA A 135 -16.02 -14.49 -12.56
C ALA A 135 -17.01 -14.73 -13.71
N GLU A 136 -16.75 -14.16 -14.89
CA GLU A 136 -17.63 -14.26 -16.09
C GLU A 136 -17.18 -15.34 -17.08
N LEU A 137 -16.14 -16.11 -16.75
CA LEU A 137 -15.76 -17.24 -17.59
C LEU A 137 -16.89 -18.28 -17.71
N PRO A 138 -16.97 -19.07 -18.78
CA PRO A 138 -17.96 -20.15 -18.91
C PRO A 138 -17.97 -21.11 -17.72
N VAL A 139 -16.81 -21.37 -17.14
CA VAL A 139 -16.62 -21.98 -15.81
C VAL A 139 -16.00 -20.90 -14.94
N PRO A 140 -16.80 -20.21 -14.09
CA PRO A 140 -16.29 -19.11 -13.28
C PRO A 140 -15.19 -19.54 -12.32
N ILE A 141 -14.16 -18.71 -12.19
CA ILE A 141 -13.01 -18.96 -11.33
C ILE A 141 -12.97 -17.88 -10.24
N SER A 142 -13.02 -18.28 -8.97
CA SER A 142 -12.69 -17.39 -7.85
C SER A 142 -11.17 -17.31 -7.73
N HIS A 143 -10.64 -16.11 -7.49
CA HIS A 143 -9.22 -15.95 -7.25
C HIS A 143 -8.79 -16.56 -5.90
N GLY A 144 -9.54 -16.29 -4.84
CA GLY A 144 -9.39 -16.88 -3.50
C GLY A 144 -8.20 -16.34 -2.67
N ASP A 145 -7.29 -15.53 -3.26
CA ASP A 145 -6.12 -14.96 -2.55
C ASP A 145 -5.78 -13.54 -3.03
N ILE A 146 -6.79 -12.67 -3.13
CA ILE A 146 -6.59 -11.27 -3.55
C ILE A 146 -5.91 -10.51 -2.43
N LYS A 147 -4.67 -10.08 -2.69
CA LYS A 147 -3.84 -9.28 -1.77
C LYS A 147 -2.75 -8.54 -2.55
N PRO A 148 -2.11 -7.51 -2.00
CA PRO A 148 -1.10 -6.73 -2.70
C PRO A 148 0.09 -7.53 -3.23
N HIS A 149 0.41 -8.69 -2.63
CA HIS A 149 1.50 -9.57 -3.10
C HIS A 149 1.19 -10.24 -4.44
N ASN A 150 -0.09 -10.48 -4.74
CA ASN A 150 -0.54 -11.14 -5.95
C ASN A 150 -1.00 -10.15 -7.04
N ILE A 151 -0.69 -8.87 -6.87
CA ILE A 151 -0.98 -7.79 -7.82
C ILE A 151 0.34 -7.21 -8.30
N LEU A 152 0.65 -7.41 -9.56
CA LEU A 152 1.85 -6.91 -10.23
C LEU A 152 1.55 -5.55 -10.85
N VAL A 153 2.43 -4.57 -10.64
CA VAL A 153 2.31 -3.22 -11.20
C VAL A 153 3.56 -2.89 -12.00
N GLY A 154 3.41 -2.85 -13.30
CA GLY A 154 4.46 -2.56 -14.27
C GLY A 154 4.57 -1.09 -14.65
N GLU A 155 5.10 -0.84 -15.84
CA GLU A 155 5.22 0.50 -16.40
C GLU A 155 3.83 1.12 -16.63
N ARG A 156 3.73 2.44 -16.51
CA ARG A 156 2.51 3.25 -16.72
C ARG A 156 1.33 2.77 -15.87
N ASP A 157 1.63 2.15 -14.71
CA ASP A 157 0.64 1.58 -13.80
C ASP A 157 -0.24 0.49 -14.45
N LEU A 158 0.27 -0.23 -15.45
CA LEU A 158 -0.39 -1.44 -15.95
C LEU A 158 -0.36 -2.48 -14.83
N VAL A 159 -1.52 -3.06 -14.55
CA VAL A 159 -1.72 -4.04 -13.48
C VAL A 159 -1.99 -5.41 -14.06
N LYS A 160 -1.32 -6.42 -13.51
CA LYS A 160 -1.65 -7.83 -13.76
C LYS A 160 -1.85 -8.58 -12.45
N LEU A 161 -2.95 -9.33 -12.38
CA LEU A 161 -3.27 -10.23 -11.28
C LEU A 161 -2.59 -11.58 -11.52
N THR A 162 -1.96 -12.15 -10.48
CA THR A 162 -1.24 -13.43 -10.55
C THR A 162 -1.66 -14.34 -9.40
N ASP A 163 -1.28 -15.61 -9.47
CA ASP A 163 -1.56 -16.63 -8.44
C ASP A 163 -3.06 -16.85 -8.17
N PHE A 164 -3.88 -16.80 -9.23
CA PHE A 164 -5.30 -17.16 -9.16
C PHE A 164 -5.48 -18.70 -9.15
N GLY A 165 -6.67 -19.14 -8.75
CA GLY A 165 -6.97 -20.56 -8.60
C GLY A 165 -6.60 -21.15 -7.23
N SER A 166 -6.26 -20.31 -6.24
CA SER A 166 -6.02 -20.77 -4.86
C SER A 166 -7.26 -21.40 -4.21
N SER A 167 -8.44 -21.09 -4.72
CA SER A 167 -9.71 -21.69 -4.29
C SER A 167 -9.81 -23.19 -4.65
N ALA A 168 -9.08 -23.62 -5.70
CA ALA A 168 -8.99 -24.99 -6.13
C ALA A 168 -7.92 -25.80 -5.35
N LEU A 169 -7.10 -25.16 -4.50
CA LEU A 169 -6.08 -25.86 -3.74
C LEU A 169 -6.67 -26.71 -2.62
N PRO A 170 -6.12 -27.93 -2.37
CA PRO A 170 -6.55 -28.77 -1.26
C PRO A 170 -6.47 -28.04 0.09
N GLU A 171 -7.43 -28.33 0.97
CA GLU A 171 -7.62 -27.72 2.29
C GLU A 171 -6.33 -27.64 3.15
N GLU A 172 -5.46 -28.63 3.07
CA GLU A 172 -4.22 -28.70 3.82
C GLU A 172 -3.12 -27.75 3.33
N ILE A 173 -3.09 -27.40 2.04
CA ILE A 173 -2.15 -26.41 1.51
C ILE A 173 -2.58 -25.01 1.91
N TYR A 174 -3.86 -24.76 1.88
CA TYR A 174 -4.44 -23.49 2.31
C TYR A 174 -4.19 -23.22 3.80
N VAL A 175 -4.29 -24.23 4.66
CA VAL A 175 -4.01 -24.10 6.09
C VAL A 175 -2.56 -23.66 6.34
N ARG A 176 -1.57 -24.28 5.68
CA ARG A 176 -0.16 -23.88 5.82
C ARG A 176 0.14 -22.49 5.23
N THR A 177 -0.55 -22.10 4.18
CA THR A 177 -0.49 -20.75 3.63
C THR A 177 -0.94 -19.70 4.63
N ARG A 178 -1.90 -20.06 5.49
CA ARG A 178 -2.45 -19.22 6.54
C ARG A 178 -1.55 -19.10 7.76
N GLU A 179 -0.80 -20.11 8.11
CA GLU A 179 0.11 -20.09 9.28
C GLU A 179 1.16 -18.97 9.17
N ASN A 180 1.45 -18.48 7.96
CA ASN A 180 2.31 -17.31 7.72
C ASN A 180 1.59 -15.94 7.89
N GLY A 181 0.36 -15.90 8.42
CA GLY A 181 -0.30 -14.72 8.99
C GLY A 181 -0.78 -13.63 8.01
N GLY A 182 -0.18 -13.44 6.83
CA GLY A 182 -0.49 -12.32 5.95
C GLY A 182 -1.74 -12.49 5.10
N THR A 183 -2.04 -13.69 4.64
CA THR A 183 -3.17 -14.00 3.73
C THR A 183 -4.51 -13.89 4.44
N VAL A 184 -4.60 -14.29 5.71
CA VAL A 184 -5.85 -14.30 6.48
C VAL A 184 -6.44 -12.90 6.66
N LEU A 185 -5.60 -11.87 6.69
CA LEU A 185 -6.05 -10.49 6.91
C LEU A 185 -6.87 -9.92 5.75
N TYR A 186 -6.78 -10.53 4.56
CA TYR A 186 -7.58 -10.18 3.38
C TYR A 186 -8.76 -11.11 3.16
N SER A 187 -8.77 -12.29 3.82
CA SER A 187 -9.83 -13.30 3.63
C SER A 187 -11.11 -12.91 4.33
N ALA A 188 -12.24 -13.32 3.74
CA ALA A 188 -13.54 -13.12 4.35
C ALA A 188 -13.70 -13.92 5.66
N PRO A 189 -14.50 -13.42 6.64
CA PRO A 189 -14.69 -14.06 7.95
C PRO A 189 -15.14 -15.53 7.88
N GLU A 190 -16.02 -15.86 6.94
CA GLU A 190 -16.52 -17.22 6.72
C GLU A 190 -15.44 -18.20 6.28
N PHE A 191 -14.42 -17.71 5.60
CA PHE A 191 -13.24 -18.50 5.21
C PHE A 191 -12.10 -18.42 6.23
N SER A 192 -12.33 -17.84 7.40
CA SER A 192 -11.32 -17.72 8.44
C SER A 192 -11.15 -19.01 9.26
N ASN A 193 -12.06 -19.97 9.19
CA ASN A 193 -11.93 -21.31 9.78
C ASN A 193 -11.50 -22.35 8.75
N VAL A 194 -10.64 -23.27 9.18
CA VAL A 194 -10.10 -24.35 8.34
C VAL A 194 -11.21 -25.24 7.75
N ASP A 195 -12.27 -25.47 8.52
CA ASP A 195 -13.38 -26.37 8.14
C ASP A 195 -14.39 -25.72 7.18
N SER A 196 -14.34 -24.42 6.96
CA SER A 196 -15.40 -23.66 6.27
C SER A 196 -15.14 -23.40 4.79
N ARG A 197 -14.06 -23.91 4.21
CA ARG A 197 -13.75 -23.74 2.77
C ARG A 197 -14.56 -24.62 1.81
N ARG A 198 -15.49 -25.37 2.30
CA ARG A 198 -16.46 -26.12 1.48
C ARG A 198 -17.63 -25.23 1.06
N GLY A 199 -17.32 -24.00 0.65
CA GLY A 199 -18.33 -23.09 0.09
C GLY A 199 -18.68 -23.44 -1.34
N SER A 200 -19.88 -23.09 -1.76
CA SER A 200 -20.26 -23.08 -3.17
C SER A 200 -19.37 -22.07 -3.93
N LEU A 201 -19.29 -22.22 -5.26
CA LEU A 201 -18.58 -21.25 -6.11
C LEU A 201 -19.09 -19.81 -5.86
N GLU A 202 -20.40 -19.65 -5.67
CA GLU A 202 -21.03 -18.36 -5.33
C GLU A 202 -20.44 -17.76 -4.03
N GLU A 203 -20.29 -18.55 -2.98
CA GLU A 203 -19.68 -18.09 -1.72
C GLU A 203 -18.21 -17.71 -1.91
N LEU A 204 -17.45 -18.44 -2.75
CA LEU A 204 -16.07 -18.11 -3.06
C LEU A 204 -15.94 -16.77 -3.80
N LEU A 205 -16.80 -16.51 -4.79
CA LEU A 205 -16.85 -15.23 -5.49
C LEU A 205 -17.23 -14.06 -4.57
N LEU A 206 -18.14 -14.28 -3.63
CA LEU A 206 -18.47 -13.29 -2.60
C LEU A 206 -17.31 -13.06 -1.61
N GLY A 207 -16.47 -14.07 -1.41
CA GLY A 207 -15.20 -13.96 -0.68
C GLY A 207 -14.19 -13.06 -1.39
N ASP A 208 -14.11 -13.14 -2.71
CA ASP A 208 -13.26 -12.23 -3.51
C ASP A 208 -13.73 -10.78 -3.39
N ILE A 209 -15.04 -10.52 -3.33
CA ILE A 209 -15.60 -9.17 -3.08
C ILE A 209 -15.12 -8.62 -1.73
N TYR A 210 -15.12 -9.45 -0.68
CA TYR A 210 -14.60 -9.03 0.62
C TYR A 210 -13.10 -8.69 0.54
N SER A 211 -12.30 -9.53 -0.10
CA SER A 211 -10.86 -9.30 -0.27
C SER A 211 -10.56 -8.02 -1.06
N LEU A 212 -11.36 -7.74 -2.09
CA LEU A 212 -11.33 -6.46 -2.82
C LEU A 212 -11.67 -5.27 -1.91
N GLY A 213 -12.65 -5.44 -1.01
CA GLY A 213 -12.98 -4.43 0.00
C GLY A 213 -11.81 -4.12 0.95
N VAL A 214 -11.12 -5.16 1.44
CA VAL A 214 -9.92 -5.00 2.29
C VAL A 214 -8.80 -4.30 1.52
N LEU A 215 -8.58 -4.67 0.27
CA LEU A 215 -7.61 -4.01 -0.60
C LEU A 215 -7.92 -2.53 -0.79
N LEU A 216 -9.19 -2.19 -1.10
CA LEU A 216 -9.62 -0.80 -1.27
C LEU A 216 -9.48 0.00 0.03
N TYR A 217 -9.87 -0.57 1.16
CA TYR A 217 -9.66 0.04 2.48
C TYR A 217 -8.18 0.36 2.70
N GLN A 218 -7.29 -0.59 2.43
CA GLN A 218 -5.84 -0.39 2.59
C GLN A 218 -5.30 0.68 1.65
N LEU A 219 -5.72 0.70 0.40
CA LEU A 219 -5.30 1.72 -0.58
C LEU A 219 -5.72 3.13 -0.16
N LEU A 220 -6.91 3.28 0.42
CA LEU A 220 -7.47 4.57 0.84
C LEU A 220 -6.90 5.09 2.16
N THR A 221 -6.58 4.17 3.10
CA THR A 221 -6.23 4.51 4.47
C THR A 221 -4.77 4.24 4.82
N GLY A 222 -4.07 3.44 4.02
CA GLY A 222 -2.74 2.92 4.33
C GLY A 222 -2.72 1.86 5.46
N LYS A 223 -3.88 1.41 5.92
CA LYS A 223 -4.04 0.44 7.02
C LYS A 223 -4.94 -0.70 6.63
N LEU A 224 -4.87 -1.80 7.33
CA LEU A 224 -5.85 -2.88 7.24
C LEU A 224 -7.02 -2.62 8.20
N PRO A 225 -8.24 -3.13 7.90
CA PRO A 225 -9.37 -3.03 8.82
C PRO A 225 -9.13 -3.85 10.10
N HIS A 226 -8.40 -4.95 9.99
CA HIS A 226 -8.05 -5.83 11.11
C HIS A 226 -6.55 -6.15 11.11
N ASP A 227 -5.94 -6.20 12.30
CA ASP A 227 -4.50 -6.44 12.48
C ASP A 227 -4.18 -7.92 12.76
N THR A 228 -5.19 -8.71 13.16
CA THR A 228 -5.00 -10.12 13.54
C THR A 228 -6.08 -11.02 12.94
N PRO A 229 -5.74 -12.31 12.67
CA PRO A 229 -6.72 -13.29 12.19
C PRO A 229 -7.93 -13.44 13.10
N ALA A 230 -7.75 -13.35 14.41
CA ALA A 230 -8.85 -13.43 15.37
C ALA A 230 -9.83 -12.26 15.26
N GLN A 231 -9.34 -11.05 14.92
CA GLN A 231 -10.21 -9.91 14.64
C GLN A 231 -11.01 -10.10 13.35
N VAL A 232 -10.39 -10.64 12.28
CA VAL A 232 -11.09 -10.99 11.03
C VAL A 232 -12.20 -12.00 11.30
N GLN A 233 -11.89 -13.11 12.00
CA GLN A 233 -12.85 -14.17 12.29
C GLN A 233 -14.09 -13.67 13.06
N ARG A 234 -13.86 -12.81 14.05
CA ARG A 234 -14.95 -12.22 14.85
C ARG A 234 -15.64 -11.06 14.14
N HIS A 235 -15.06 -10.60 13.03
CA HIS A 235 -15.42 -9.35 12.39
C HIS A 235 -15.48 -8.21 13.42
N ALA A 236 -14.34 -8.01 14.10
CA ALA A 236 -14.22 -7.00 15.14
C ALA A 236 -14.50 -5.60 14.57
N PRO A 237 -15.04 -4.66 15.36
CA PRO A 237 -15.19 -3.28 14.92
C PRO A 237 -13.86 -2.70 14.44
N PHE A 238 -13.88 -1.94 13.35
CA PHE A 238 -12.74 -1.25 12.78
C PHE A 238 -13.08 0.21 12.50
N LYS A 239 -12.06 1.04 12.35
CA LYS A 239 -12.26 2.47 12.05
C LYS A 239 -12.82 2.64 10.65
N LEU A 240 -13.74 3.59 10.49
CA LEU A 240 -14.24 3.96 9.17
C LEU A 240 -13.13 4.60 8.33
N PRO A 241 -13.11 4.38 7.01
CA PRO A 241 -12.15 5.05 6.14
C PRO A 241 -12.10 6.58 6.32
N THR A 242 -13.25 7.23 6.48
CA THR A 242 -13.34 8.69 6.70
C THR A 242 -12.80 9.14 8.05
N GLU A 243 -12.82 8.29 9.08
CA GLU A 243 -12.20 8.57 10.39
C GLU A 243 -10.66 8.58 10.32
N ILE A 244 -10.09 7.81 9.38
CA ILE A 244 -8.64 7.74 9.15
C ILE A 244 -8.20 8.83 8.17
N ASN A 245 -8.95 9.03 7.11
CA ASN A 245 -8.69 10.01 6.07
C ASN A 245 -9.98 10.74 5.68
N SER A 246 -10.17 11.93 6.25
CA SER A 246 -11.36 12.76 6.06
C SER A 246 -11.56 13.28 4.63
N SER A 247 -10.58 13.07 3.73
CA SER A 247 -10.71 13.41 2.31
C SER A 247 -11.50 12.38 1.50
N ILE A 248 -11.80 11.22 2.08
CA ILE A 248 -12.58 10.17 1.44
C ILE A 248 -14.04 10.58 1.39
N HIS A 249 -14.65 10.49 0.20
CA HIS A 249 -16.08 10.73 0.05
C HIS A 249 -16.90 9.61 0.68
N THR A 250 -18.03 9.97 1.29
CA THR A 250 -18.90 9.00 1.98
C THR A 250 -19.42 7.87 1.08
N ASP A 251 -19.65 8.14 -0.20
CA ASP A 251 -20.07 7.10 -1.16
C ASP A 251 -18.96 6.08 -1.39
N LEU A 252 -17.69 6.52 -1.44
CA LEU A 252 -16.55 5.62 -1.58
C LEU A 252 -16.33 4.78 -0.32
N GLU A 253 -16.51 5.40 0.85
CA GLU A 253 -16.57 4.67 2.12
C GLU A 253 -17.67 3.62 2.11
N GLN A 254 -18.87 3.97 1.64
CA GLN A 254 -19.99 3.03 1.57
C GLN A 254 -19.68 1.82 0.66
N VAL A 255 -18.98 2.02 -0.46
CA VAL A 255 -18.50 0.90 -1.31
C VAL A 255 -17.61 -0.03 -0.50
N VAL A 256 -16.63 0.50 0.24
CA VAL A 256 -15.75 -0.29 1.11
C VAL A 256 -16.56 -1.06 2.16
N LEU A 257 -17.46 -0.38 2.86
CA LEU A 257 -18.24 -0.98 3.94
C LEU A 257 -19.21 -2.06 3.43
N THR A 258 -19.76 -1.89 2.22
CA THR A 258 -20.59 -2.93 1.59
C THR A 258 -19.78 -4.17 1.25
N CYS A 259 -18.57 -4.02 0.70
CA CYS A 259 -17.66 -5.15 0.46
C CYS A 259 -17.30 -5.88 1.78
N LEU A 260 -17.10 -5.12 2.86
CA LEU A 260 -16.64 -5.64 4.15
C LEU A 260 -17.78 -6.15 5.05
N GLN A 261 -19.02 -6.29 4.53
CA GLN A 261 -20.11 -6.87 5.32
C GLN A 261 -19.76 -8.27 5.82
N LYS A 262 -20.10 -8.56 7.08
CA LYS A 262 -19.81 -9.84 7.71
C LYS A 262 -20.46 -11.01 6.98
N ARG A 263 -21.75 -10.87 6.63
CA ARG A 263 -22.49 -11.91 5.91
C ARG A 263 -22.28 -11.72 4.41
N ALA A 264 -21.90 -12.76 3.72
CA ALA A 264 -21.65 -12.73 2.28
C ALA A 264 -22.84 -12.15 1.48
N LYS A 265 -24.06 -12.51 1.83
CA LYS A 265 -25.29 -12.04 1.17
C LYS A 265 -25.58 -10.53 1.33
N ASP A 266 -24.93 -9.86 2.28
CA ASP A 266 -25.12 -8.42 2.53
C ASP A 266 -24.07 -7.59 1.76
N ARG A 267 -23.15 -8.25 1.03
CA ARG A 267 -22.17 -7.65 0.13
C ARG A 267 -22.79 -7.34 -1.23
N PHE A 268 -22.01 -6.80 -2.15
CA PHE A 268 -22.41 -6.75 -3.56
C PHE A 268 -22.69 -8.16 -4.06
N SER A 269 -23.74 -8.34 -4.87
CA SER A 269 -24.12 -9.64 -5.40
C SER A 269 -23.16 -10.15 -6.48
N THR A 270 -22.59 -9.23 -7.23
CA THR A 270 -21.63 -9.52 -8.31
C THR A 270 -20.46 -8.54 -8.32
N ILE A 271 -19.38 -8.92 -9.00
CA ILE A 271 -18.26 -7.99 -9.26
C ILE A 271 -18.72 -6.82 -10.15
N SER A 272 -19.66 -7.04 -11.05
CA SER A 272 -20.27 -5.97 -11.87
C SER A 272 -20.95 -4.91 -11.03
N ASP A 273 -21.73 -5.30 -10.01
CA ASP A 273 -22.37 -4.37 -9.08
C ASP A 273 -21.36 -3.55 -8.30
N LEU A 274 -20.27 -4.20 -7.85
CA LEU A 274 -19.15 -3.52 -7.19
C LEU A 274 -18.49 -2.51 -8.13
N ILE A 275 -18.21 -2.89 -9.38
CA ILE A 275 -17.62 -2.01 -10.38
C ILE A 275 -18.50 -0.78 -10.60
N TYR A 276 -19.79 -0.97 -10.80
CA TYR A 276 -20.72 0.12 -11.02
C TYR A 276 -20.75 1.10 -9.83
N ALA A 277 -20.86 0.57 -8.62
CA ALA A 277 -20.84 1.38 -7.40
C ALA A 277 -19.50 2.12 -7.21
N PHE A 278 -18.38 1.45 -7.48
CA PHE A 278 -17.04 2.03 -7.40
C PHE A 278 -16.86 3.17 -8.42
N ASP A 279 -17.22 2.97 -9.69
CA ASP A 279 -17.10 3.99 -10.75
C ASP A 279 -17.97 5.21 -10.43
N ALA A 280 -19.18 5.02 -9.90
CA ALA A 280 -20.04 6.11 -9.44
C ALA A 280 -19.43 6.88 -8.26
N ALA A 281 -18.92 6.17 -7.25
CA ALA A 281 -18.31 6.77 -6.06
C ALA A 281 -17.02 7.51 -6.37
N THR A 282 -16.17 6.95 -7.24
CA THR A 282 -14.91 7.60 -7.67
C THR A 282 -15.17 8.86 -8.47
N THR A 283 -16.22 8.88 -9.30
CA THR A 283 -16.64 10.10 -10.01
C THR A 283 -16.99 11.21 -9.03
N LYS A 284 -17.66 10.88 -7.91
CA LYS A 284 -17.97 11.86 -6.86
C LYS A 284 -16.72 12.27 -6.10
N GLN A 285 -15.86 11.31 -5.72
CA GLN A 285 -14.58 11.58 -5.06
C GLN A 285 -13.72 12.57 -5.85
N LEU A 286 -13.62 12.39 -7.16
CA LEU A 286 -12.82 13.27 -8.02
C LEU A 286 -13.47 14.65 -8.26
N LYS A 287 -14.80 14.74 -8.15
CA LYS A 287 -15.54 16.01 -8.26
C LYS A 287 -15.52 16.84 -6.98
N VAL A 288 -15.28 16.25 -5.82
CA VAL A 288 -15.27 16.95 -4.51
C VAL A 288 -14.23 18.07 -4.44
N GLY A 289 -13.19 18.02 -5.28
CA GLY A 289 -12.29 19.16 -5.48
C GLY A 289 -12.85 20.26 -6.41
N ALA A 290 -13.95 20.00 -7.14
CA ALA A 290 -14.50 20.90 -8.17
C ALA A 290 -15.83 21.56 -7.78
N ILE A 291 -16.53 21.07 -6.75
CA ILE A 291 -17.81 21.63 -6.32
C ILE A 291 -17.73 21.92 -4.82
N ALA A 292 -17.23 23.13 -4.50
CA ALA A 292 -17.54 23.70 -3.20
C ALA A 292 -19.06 23.99 -3.17
N PRO A 293 -19.79 23.56 -2.13
CA PRO A 293 -21.14 24.06 -1.95
C PRO A 293 -21.05 25.59 -1.88
N VAL A 294 -21.85 26.27 -2.71
CA VAL A 294 -21.95 27.72 -2.70
C VAL A 294 -22.57 28.11 -1.36
N PHE A 295 -21.73 28.30 -0.35
CA PHE A 295 -22.15 29.10 0.78
C PHE A 295 -22.23 30.55 0.30
N GLN A 296 -23.44 31.04 0.07
CA GLN A 296 -23.67 32.48 -0.07
C GLN A 296 -23.36 33.14 1.31
N THR A 297 -22.08 33.32 1.59
CA THR A 297 -21.68 34.27 2.61
C THR A 297 -21.84 35.65 2.00
N LYS A 298 -22.60 36.52 2.67
CA LYS A 298 -22.63 37.95 2.38
C LYS A 298 -21.18 38.45 2.37
N LEU A 299 -20.77 39.02 1.27
CA LEU A 299 -19.40 39.42 0.89
C LEU A 299 -18.87 40.68 1.64
N ASP A 300 -19.25 40.88 2.89
CA ASP A 300 -18.79 42.03 3.71
C ASP A 300 -17.79 41.64 4.81
N GLN A 301 -17.43 40.35 4.92
CA GLN A 301 -16.35 39.94 5.81
C GLN A 301 -15.08 39.69 5.01
N ASP A 302 -13.97 40.29 5.49
CA ASP A 302 -12.63 39.97 5.00
C ASP A 302 -12.44 38.42 4.99
N TRP A 303 -12.17 37.85 3.85
CA TRP A 303 -12.04 36.39 3.66
C TRP A 303 -11.01 35.79 4.64
N SER A 304 -9.93 36.55 4.91
CA SER A 304 -8.86 36.11 5.81
C SER A 304 -9.35 35.94 7.24
N SER A 305 -10.20 36.84 7.70
CA SER A 305 -10.84 36.74 9.04
C SER A 305 -11.76 35.53 9.11
N ALA A 306 -12.54 35.24 8.08
CA ALA A 306 -13.41 34.08 8.03
C ALA A 306 -12.61 32.74 8.04
N VAL A 307 -11.49 32.69 7.29
CA VAL A 307 -10.57 31.55 7.31
C VAL A 307 -9.93 31.36 8.68
N LEU A 308 -9.44 32.44 9.31
CA LEU A 308 -8.83 32.40 10.64
C LEU A 308 -9.83 31.95 11.71
N GLU A 309 -11.07 32.42 11.66
CA GLU A 309 -12.15 31.97 12.55
C GLU A 309 -12.42 30.47 12.38
N ALA A 310 -12.54 30.00 11.16
CA ALA A 310 -12.73 28.58 10.88
C ALA A 310 -11.54 27.72 11.35
N MET A 311 -10.31 28.22 11.20
CA MET A 311 -9.09 27.58 11.71
C MET A 311 -9.08 27.51 13.24
N SER A 312 -9.45 28.58 13.91
CA SER A 312 -9.52 28.66 15.37
C SER A 312 -10.55 27.70 15.95
N ASN A 313 -11.68 27.54 15.25
CA ASN A 313 -12.76 26.63 15.62
C ASN A 313 -12.47 25.18 15.16
N GLN A 314 -11.26 24.86 14.72
CA GLN A 314 -10.85 23.56 14.18
C GLN A 314 -11.71 23.06 13.01
N SER A 315 -12.46 23.95 12.37
CA SER A 315 -13.27 23.68 11.18
C SER A 315 -12.41 23.75 9.92
N TYR A 316 -11.34 22.95 9.88
CA TYR A 316 -10.28 23.02 8.86
C TYR A 316 -10.80 22.82 7.44
N GLN A 317 -11.80 21.96 7.26
CA GLN A 317 -12.40 21.73 5.95
C GLN A 317 -13.14 22.97 5.43
N LYS A 318 -13.87 23.68 6.33
CA LYS A 318 -14.51 24.96 5.99
C LYS A 318 -13.46 26.02 5.67
N ALA A 319 -12.38 26.08 6.45
CA ALA A 319 -11.27 27.00 6.18
C ALA A 319 -10.64 26.75 4.81
N ALA A 320 -10.40 25.48 4.45
CA ALA A 320 -9.86 25.11 3.13
C ALA A 320 -10.79 25.52 1.99
N GLN A 321 -12.10 25.35 2.15
CA GLN A 321 -13.11 25.75 1.15
C GLN A 321 -13.13 27.27 0.96
N LEU A 322 -13.17 28.05 2.05
CA LEU A 322 -13.17 29.50 1.99
C LEU A 322 -11.90 30.03 1.28
N ALA A 323 -10.74 29.51 1.66
CA ALA A 323 -9.47 29.90 1.05
C ALA A 323 -9.40 29.48 -0.43
N SER A 324 -9.93 28.30 -0.80
CA SER A 324 -10.02 27.84 -2.19
C SER A 324 -10.91 28.72 -3.06
N GLN A 325 -12.05 29.15 -2.53
CA GLN A 325 -12.97 30.09 -3.22
C GLN A 325 -12.28 31.42 -3.51
N GLU A 326 -11.61 31.97 -2.50
CA GLU A 326 -10.88 33.23 -2.68
C GLU A 326 -9.74 33.09 -3.68
N TYR A 327 -8.94 32.05 -3.59
CA TYR A 327 -7.90 31.77 -4.58
C TYR A 327 -8.45 31.60 -6.00
N GLY A 328 -9.61 30.94 -6.14
CA GLY A 328 -10.32 30.85 -7.44
C GLY A 328 -10.69 32.20 -8.02
N ARG A 329 -11.09 33.15 -7.16
CA ARG A 329 -11.54 34.49 -7.53
C ARG A 329 -10.39 35.47 -7.80
N SER A 330 -9.43 35.55 -6.87
CA SER A 330 -8.42 36.64 -6.85
C SER A 330 -7.04 36.17 -7.32
N LYS A 331 -6.78 34.87 -7.35
CA LYS A 331 -5.44 34.27 -7.52
C LYS A 331 -4.44 34.74 -6.46
N ASP A 332 -4.94 35.14 -5.29
CA ASP A 332 -4.12 35.56 -4.16
C ASP A 332 -3.35 34.35 -3.60
N LEU A 333 -2.02 34.45 -3.59
CA LEU A 333 -1.13 33.41 -3.09
C LEU A 333 -1.25 33.19 -1.58
N GLN A 334 -1.74 34.19 -0.84
CA GLN A 334 -2.04 34.03 0.59
C GLN A 334 -3.23 33.08 0.78
N ALA A 335 -4.26 33.20 -0.07
CA ALA A 335 -5.40 32.28 -0.05
C ALA A 335 -4.98 30.85 -0.40
N LEU A 336 -4.11 30.65 -1.42
CA LEU A 336 -3.55 29.35 -1.75
C LEU A 336 -2.76 28.75 -0.55
N HIS A 337 -1.94 29.58 0.13
CA HIS A 337 -1.18 29.15 1.30
C HIS A 337 -2.11 28.72 2.45
N GLN A 338 -3.14 29.51 2.74
CA GLN A 338 -4.12 29.17 3.79
C GLN A 338 -4.92 27.90 3.42
N GLN A 339 -5.27 27.72 2.16
CA GLN A 339 -5.91 26.49 1.67
C GLN A 339 -5.04 25.26 1.98
N LEU A 340 -3.76 25.32 1.65
CA LEU A 340 -2.82 24.21 1.87
C LEU A 340 -2.65 23.93 3.38
N ILE A 341 -2.50 24.94 4.23
CA ILE A 341 -2.43 24.75 5.68
C ILE A 341 -3.71 24.08 6.19
N ALA A 342 -4.86 24.56 5.76
CA ALA A 342 -6.15 24.02 6.19
C ALA A 342 -6.34 22.56 5.75
N LEU A 343 -5.99 22.21 4.51
CA LEU A 343 -6.02 20.83 4.01
C LEU A 343 -5.09 19.92 4.81
N TYR A 344 -3.88 20.36 5.12
CA TYR A 344 -2.95 19.59 5.95
C TYR A 344 -3.51 19.37 7.37
N ARG A 345 -4.06 20.40 7.99
CA ARG A 345 -4.71 20.32 9.32
C ARG A 345 -5.94 19.42 9.31
N ALA A 346 -6.68 19.42 8.22
CA ALA A 346 -7.83 18.54 7.99
C ALA A 346 -7.41 17.08 7.70
N ASN A 347 -6.12 16.77 7.65
CA ASN A 347 -5.58 15.46 7.20
C ASN A 347 -6.04 15.05 5.79
N ARG A 348 -6.33 16.03 4.93
CA ARG A 348 -6.75 15.82 3.53
C ARG A 348 -5.53 15.83 2.61
N LEU A 349 -4.64 14.82 2.79
CA LEU A 349 -3.31 14.83 2.19
C LEU A 349 -3.33 14.68 0.66
N PHE A 350 -4.27 13.92 0.11
CA PHE A 350 -4.40 13.76 -1.34
C PHE A 350 -4.92 15.03 -2.02
N ASP A 351 -5.89 15.72 -1.40
CA ASP A 351 -6.35 17.00 -1.91
C ASP A 351 -5.26 18.07 -1.81
N PHE A 352 -4.48 18.03 -0.73
CA PHE A 352 -3.30 18.87 -0.57
C PHE A 352 -2.31 18.66 -1.73
N GLU A 353 -1.96 17.40 -2.02
CA GLU A 353 -1.03 17.06 -3.10
C GLU A 353 -1.58 17.53 -4.46
N LYS A 354 -2.86 17.33 -4.72
CA LYS A 354 -3.51 17.79 -5.94
C LYS A 354 -3.39 19.31 -6.10
N VAL A 355 -3.70 20.07 -5.06
CA VAL A 355 -3.58 21.55 -5.08
C VAL A 355 -2.13 21.96 -5.32
N VAL A 356 -1.16 21.25 -4.76
CA VAL A 356 0.28 21.50 -4.98
C VAL A 356 0.65 21.25 -6.44
N GLU A 357 0.26 20.12 -7.02
CA GLU A 357 0.57 19.80 -8.43
C GLU A 357 -0.10 20.77 -9.40
N ASP A 358 -1.38 21.09 -9.18
CA ASP A 358 -2.13 22.05 -10.01
C ASP A 358 -1.52 23.46 -10.01
N ASN A 359 -0.77 23.80 -8.94
CA ASN A 359 -0.18 25.14 -8.76
C ASN A 359 1.35 25.13 -8.71
N LYS A 360 2.00 24.04 -9.11
CA LYS A 360 3.45 23.82 -8.96
C LYS A 360 4.31 24.92 -9.56
N ALA A 361 3.98 25.39 -10.77
CA ALA A 361 4.70 26.46 -11.42
C ALA A 361 4.68 27.76 -10.59
N ILE A 362 3.50 28.12 -10.08
CA ILE A 362 3.30 29.32 -9.26
C ILE A 362 4.06 29.22 -7.93
N LEU A 363 4.03 28.03 -7.30
CA LEU A 363 4.71 27.80 -6.04
C LEU A 363 6.24 27.88 -6.18
N LEU A 364 6.78 27.54 -7.36
CA LEU A 364 8.23 27.58 -7.66
C LEU A 364 8.68 28.99 -8.11
N GLU A 365 7.81 29.88 -8.54
CA GLU A 365 8.15 31.25 -8.96
C GLU A 365 8.67 32.16 -7.79
N GLY A 366 8.61 31.69 -6.56
CA GLY A 366 9.25 32.36 -5.41
C GLY A 366 8.57 33.63 -4.88
N LYS A 367 7.33 33.92 -5.31
CA LYS A 367 6.56 35.12 -4.89
C LYS A 367 5.78 34.94 -3.57
N LEU A 368 6.04 33.87 -2.85
CA LEU A 368 5.37 33.55 -1.60
C LEU A 368 6.00 34.32 -0.43
N SER A 369 5.18 34.75 0.51
CA SER A 369 5.66 35.47 1.72
C SER A 369 6.47 34.59 2.66
N GLN A 370 6.18 33.29 2.73
CA GLN A 370 6.86 32.30 3.59
C GLN A 370 7.13 30.99 2.84
N PRO A 371 7.99 30.99 1.81
CA PRO A 371 8.18 29.81 0.97
C PRO A 371 8.80 28.63 1.73
N ALA A 372 9.71 28.88 2.67
CA ALA A 372 10.36 27.82 3.44
C ALA A 372 9.38 26.99 4.29
N ALA A 373 8.43 27.65 4.96
CA ALA A 373 7.39 27.00 5.77
C ALA A 373 6.43 26.17 4.89
N LEU A 374 6.06 26.70 3.73
CA LEU A 374 5.19 25.99 2.82
C LEU A 374 5.90 24.78 2.20
N PHE A 375 7.14 24.91 1.76
CA PHE A 375 7.92 23.79 1.22
C PHE A 375 8.16 22.71 2.29
N GLU A 376 8.37 23.09 3.55
CA GLU A 376 8.41 22.15 4.66
C GLU A 376 7.10 21.35 4.78
N LEU A 377 5.95 22.03 4.67
CA LEU A 377 4.64 21.39 4.74
C LEU A 377 4.44 20.41 3.58
N ILE A 378 4.85 20.80 2.36
CA ILE A 378 4.79 19.95 1.18
C ILE A 378 5.70 18.71 1.34
N VAL A 379 6.93 18.90 1.86
CA VAL A 379 7.82 17.76 2.14
C VAL A 379 7.20 16.81 3.16
N LYS A 380 6.65 17.33 4.27
CA LYS A 380 5.98 16.52 5.30
C LYS A 380 4.80 15.73 4.74
N THR A 381 3.97 16.36 3.89
CA THR A 381 2.86 15.70 3.24
C THR A 381 3.34 14.56 2.34
N ASN A 382 4.37 14.82 1.52
CA ASN A 382 4.93 13.79 0.64
C ASN A 382 5.59 12.64 1.42
N LEU A 383 6.20 12.91 2.58
CA LEU A 383 6.71 11.85 3.46
C LEU A 383 5.59 10.98 4.03
N GLN A 384 4.46 11.58 4.43
CA GLN A 384 3.29 10.84 4.92
C GLN A 384 2.66 9.99 3.81
N LEU A 385 2.60 10.52 2.58
CA LEU A 385 2.15 9.80 1.38
C LEU A 385 3.20 8.83 0.83
N ARG A 386 4.40 8.76 1.45
CA ARG A 386 5.55 7.97 0.99
C ARG A 386 6.02 8.32 -0.42
N ASN A 387 5.78 9.56 -0.84
CA ASN A 387 6.21 10.10 -2.12
C ASN A 387 7.65 10.66 -2.01
N ILE A 388 8.63 9.74 -1.99
CA ILE A 388 10.02 10.10 -1.66
C ILE A 388 10.64 11.01 -2.73
N SER A 389 10.37 10.78 -4.01
CA SER A 389 10.96 11.60 -5.08
C SER A 389 10.46 13.04 -5.04
N GLN A 390 9.16 13.25 -4.79
CA GLN A 390 8.60 14.59 -4.62
C GLN A 390 9.10 15.23 -3.31
N ALA A 391 9.17 14.46 -2.22
CA ALA A 391 9.74 14.95 -0.97
C ALA A 391 11.17 15.48 -1.15
N LYS A 392 12.02 14.76 -1.90
CA LYS A 392 13.38 15.20 -2.25
C LYS A 392 13.38 16.46 -3.10
N SER A 393 12.56 16.50 -4.13
CA SER A 393 12.47 17.66 -5.02
C SER A 393 12.08 18.91 -4.24
N TRP A 394 11.06 18.84 -3.39
CA TRP A 394 10.61 19.96 -2.58
C TRP A 394 11.58 20.31 -1.45
N LEU A 395 12.29 19.34 -0.88
CA LEU A 395 13.36 19.61 0.09
C LEU A 395 14.51 20.39 -0.56
N LEU A 396 14.85 20.07 -1.80
CA LEU A 396 15.86 20.81 -2.58
C LEU A 396 15.42 22.27 -2.77
N GLN A 397 14.16 22.52 -3.13
CA GLN A 397 13.60 23.87 -3.25
C GLN A 397 13.67 24.63 -1.90
N ARG A 398 13.33 23.93 -0.81
CA ARG A 398 13.43 24.53 0.53
C ARG A 398 14.87 24.95 0.87
N LYS A 399 15.87 24.12 0.52
CA LYS A 399 17.30 24.42 0.74
C LYS A 399 17.79 25.61 -0.09
N GLN A 400 17.14 25.95 -1.20
CA GLN A 400 17.47 27.12 -2.01
C GLN A 400 16.94 28.43 -1.39
N VAL A 401 15.85 28.38 -0.63
CA VAL A 401 15.22 29.58 -0.02
C VAL A 401 15.73 29.87 1.38
N GLU A 402 16.22 28.85 2.08
CA GLU A 402 16.69 29.00 3.47
C GLU A 402 17.92 28.10 3.71
N ALA A 403 18.89 28.63 4.41
CA ALA A 403 20.08 27.87 4.79
C ALA A 403 19.74 26.60 5.59
N GLU A 404 20.61 25.60 5.52
CA GLU A 404 20.45 24.36 6.25
C GLU A 404 20.31 24.61 7.75
N ASN A 405 19.26 24.07 8.35
CA ASN A 405 18.95 24.17 9.75
C ASN A 405 18.46 22.82 10.31
N ALA A 406 18.17 22.78 11.61
CA ALA A 406 17.73 21.54 12.27
C ALA A 406 16.49 20.91 11.62
N THR A 407 15.53 21.72 11.17
CA THR A 407 14.33 21.23 10.47
C THR A 407 14.67 20.61 9.13
N THR A 408 15.54 21.24 8.34
CA THR A 408 15.98 20.71 7.04
C THR A 408 16.72 19.38 7.20
N MET A 409 17.63 19.31 8.16
CA MET A 409 18.37 18.08 8.48
C MET A 409 17.43 16.97 8.96
N TYR A 410 16.41 17.32 9.76
CA TYR A 410 15.40 16.36 10.23
C TYR A 410 14.56 15.79 9.07
N LEU A 411 14.10 16.64 8.14
CA LEU A 411 13.36 16.20 6.96
C LEU A 411 14.21 15.32 6.05
N GLU A 412 15.48 15.66 5.86
CA GLU A 412 16.43 14.87 5.10
C GLU A 412 16.69 13.51 5.74
N SER A 413 16.86 13.47 7.07
CA SER A 413 17.01 12.20 7.79
C SER A 413 15.78 11.31 7.67
N SER A 414 14.58 11.90 7.61
CA SER A 414 13.33 11.17 7.39
C SER A 414 13.29 10.56 5.99
N ILE A 415 13.73 11.29 4.96
CA ILE A 415 13.88 10.80 3.60
C ILE A 415 14.87 9.62 3.56
N LEU A 416 16.06 9.79 4.15
CA LEU A 416 17.11 8.77 4.19
C LEU A 416 16.61 7.50 4.94
N GLY A 417 15.86 7.67 6.02
CA GLY A 417 15.25 6.56 6.74
C GLY A 417 14.25 5.80 5.87
N LEU A 418 13.45 6.51 5.06
CA LEU A 418 12.54 5.91 4.09
C LEU A 418 13.27 5.24 2.92
N GLU A 419 14.50 5.64 2.61
CA GLU A 419 15.38 4.99 1.63
C GLU A 419 16.21 3.84 2.22
N ALA A 420 15.99 3.49 3.48
CA ALA A 420 16.77 2.51 4.23
C ALA A 420 18.27 2.84 4.35
N LYS A 421 18.66 4.11 4.15
CA LYS A 421 20.01 4.64 4.38
C LYS A 421 20.18 5.03 5.86
N TYR A 422 20.11 4.02 6.72
CA TYR A 422 20.01 4.22 8.17
C TYR A 422 21.28 4.85 8.78
N PRO A 423 22.51 4.52 8.36
CA PRO A 423 23.71 5.15 8.91
C PRO A 423 23.73 6.68 8.66
N GLU A 424 23.38 7.10 7.44
CA GLU A 424 23.33 8.52 7.07
C GLU A 424 22.19 9.25 7.80
N ALA A 425 21.01 8.60 7.89
CA ALA A 425 19.86 9.12 8.64
C ALA A 425 20.22 9.34 10.11
N ARG A 426 20.91 8.37 10.73
CA ARG A 426 21.40 8.46 12.11
C ARG A 426 22.33 9.64 12.29
N ALA A 427 23.35 9.78 11.44
CA ALA A 427 24.33 10.86 11.52
C ALA A 427 23.65 12.25 11.48
N LEU A 428 22.66 12.43 10.61
CA LEU A 428 21.89 13.69 10.57
C LEU A 428 21.05 13.90 11.82
N LEU A 429 20.36 12.87 12.31
CA LEU A 429 19.53 12.95 13.52
C LEU A 429 20.37 13.26 14.77
N GLU A 430 21.57 12.69 14.86
CA GLU A 430 22.51 13.00 15.95
C GLU A 430 22.96 14.46 15.91
N ARG A 431 23.26 14.99 14.71
CA ARG A 431 23.53 16.43 14.52
C ARG A 431 22.33 17.30 14.94
N VAL A 432 21.11 16.92 14.53
CA VAL A 432 19.90 17.62 14.96
C VAL A 432 19.76 17.57 16.48
N ASN A 433 20.00 16.42 17.10
CA ASN A 433 19.91 16.29 18.56
C ASN A 433 21.01 17.07 19.33
N GLN A 434 22.16 17.32 18.69
CA GLN A 434 23.22 18.19 19.23
C GLN A 434 22.81 19.68 19.17
N THR A 435 22.19 20.12 18.07
CA THR A 435 21.74 21.52 17.89
C THR A 435 20.47 21.84 18.64
N THR A 436 19.53 20.90 18.72
CA THR A 436 18.25 21.01 19.42
C THR A 436 18.02 19.79 20.31
N PRO A 437 18.69 19.72 21.47
CA PRO A 437 18.67 18.50 22.28
C PRO A 437 17.30 18.22 22.89
N MET A 438 17.07 16.95 23.19
CA MET A 438 15.92 16.45 23.93
C MET A 438 14.57 16.70 23.25
N LYS A 439 14.52 16.78 21.93
CA LYS A 439 13.25 16.82 21.17
C LYS A 439 12.70 15.42 21.01
N PHE A 440 11.51 15.15 21.54
CA PHE A 440 10.88 13.83 21.55
C PHE A 440 10.81 13.18 20.17
N HIS A 441 10.39 13.91 19.14
CA HIS A 441 10.29 13.41 17.78
C HIS A 441 11.65 13.01 17.17
N VAL A 442 12.74 13.71 17.52
CA VAL A 442 14.10 13.36 17.09
C VAL A 442 14.58 12.10 17.79
N LEU A 443 14.37 12.02 19.11
CA LEU A 443 14.71 10.82 19.89
C LEU A 443 13.93 9.59 19.43
N SER A 444 12.66 9.73 19.13
CA SER A 444 11.82 8.66 18.61
C SER A 444 12.32 8.12 17.25
N GLN A 445 12.76 9.03 16.36
CA GLN A 445 13.36 8.61 15.10
C GLN A 445 14.75 7.97 15.28
N LEU A 446 15.58 8.45 16.19
CA LEU A 446 16.86 7.83 16.52
C LEU A 446 16.67 6.40 17.04
N ILE A 447 15.69 6.17 17.91
CA ILE A 447 15.33 4.83 18.37
C ILE A 447 14.99 3.94 17.18
N LEU A 448 14.08 4.39 16.31
CA LEU A 448 13.65 3.63 15.14
C LEU A 448 14.81 3.29 14.19
N VAL A 449 15.67 4.26 13.90
CA VAL A 449 16.83 4.06 13.02
C VAL A 449 17.83 3.08 13.66
N CYS A 450 18.10 3.19 14.96
CA CYS A 450 18.96 2.23 15.66
C CYS A 450 18.37 0.81 15.65
N GLU A 451 17.05 0.64 15.84
CA GLU A 451 16.36 -0.64 15.71
C GLU A 451 16.54 -1.25 14.31
N GLN A 452 16.40 -0.44 13.26
CA GLN A 452 16.61 -0.90 11.88
C GLN A 452 18.06 -1.34 11.62
N MET A 453 19.02 -0.72 12.29
CA MET A 453 20.44 -1.08 12.25
C MET A 453 20.78 -2.24 13.18
N ARG A 454 19.83 -2.76 13.96
CA ARG A 454 20.02 -3.75 15.03
C ARG A 454 20.97 -3.27 16.15
N ASP A 455 21.16 -1.96 16.29
CA ASP A 455 21.87 -1.33 17.40
C ASP A 455 20.91 -1.10 18.57
N TYR A 456 20.55 -2.16 19.24
CA TYR A 456 19.63 -2.10 20.39
C TYR A 456 20.22 -1.34 21.58
N SER A 457 21.55 -1.33 21.72
CA SER A 457 22.24 -0.57 22.77
C SER A 457 22.08 0.93 22.55
N GLY A 458 22.31 1.40 21.31
CA GLY A 458 22.05 2.79 20.94
C GLY A 458 20.57 3.16 21.07
N ALA A 459 19.68 2.28 20.61
CA ALA A 459 18.23 2.48 20.76
C ALA A 459 17.80 2.63 22.23
N ALA A 460 18.35 1.81 23.13
CA ALA A 460 18.08 1.88 24.58
C ALA A 460 18.54 3.21 25.21
N ALA A 461 19.70 3.74 24.78
CA ALA A 461 20.18 5.03 25.25
C ALA A 461 19.21 6.17 24.87
N TYR A 462 18.76 6.20 23.63
CA TYR A 462 17.77 7.20 23.15
C TYR A 462 16.40 6.98 23.78
N LEU A 463 15.97 5.73 24.01
CA LEU A 463 14.73 5.41 24.70
C LEU A 463 14.72 5.96 26.13
N LYS A 464 15.83 5.82 26.86
CA LYS A 464 15.98 6.40 28.20
C LYS A 464 15.85 7.93 28.17
N ALA A 465 16.42 8.57 27.14
CA ALA A 465 16.28 10.03 26.94
C ALA A 465 14.83 10.41 26.57
N ALA A 466 14.17 9.66 25.67
CA ALA A 466 12.79 9.89 25.25
C ALA A 466 11.82 9.78 26.44
N LEU A 467 11.99 8.80 27.31
CA LEU A 467 11.19 8.61 28.53
C LEU A 467 11.39 9.74 29.58
N ARG A 468 12.56 10.41 29.58
CA ARG A 468 12.75 11.62 30.42
C ARG A 468 11.92 12.80 29.91
N VAL A 469 11.74 12.90 28.59
CA VAL A 469 10.97 13.98 27.95
C VAL A 469 9.46 13.69 27.99
N ALA A 470 9.08 12.44 27.76
CA ALA A 470 7.69 12.01 27.70
C ALA A 470 7.47 10.73 28.55
N PRO A 471 7.47 10.84 29.89
CA PRO A 471 7.41 9.69 30.79
C PRO A 471 6.08 8.91 30.73
N LEU A 472 5.03 9.53 30.18
CA LEU A 472 3.70 8.91 30.06
C LEU A 472 3.41 8.34 28.67
N ASP A 473 4.34 8.46 27.71
CA ASP A 473 4.17 7.92 26.37
C ASP A 473 4.10 6.40 26.39
N ASN A 474 2.97 5.84 25.97
CA ASN A 474 2.72 4.41 26.03
C ASN A 474 3.61 3.60 25.06
N SER A 475 3.89 4.13 23.87
CA SER A 475 4.75 3.48 22.90
C SER A 475 6.19 3.32 23.42
N MET A 476 6.71 4.35 24.10
CA MET A 476 8.04 4.29 24.72
C MET A 476 8.08 3.34 25.93
N LYS A 477 6.98 3.24 26.70
CA LYS A 477 6.86 2.27 27.80
C LYS A 477 6.84 0.84 27.27
N GLU A 478 6.06 0.56 26.22
CA GLU A 478 6.02 -0.75 25.58
C GLU A 478 7.39 -1.16 25.02
N LYS A 479 8.10 -0.22 24.37
CA LYS A 479 9.49 -0.46 23.93
C LYS A 479 10.44 -0.77 25.09
N LYS A 480 10.30 -0.07 26.23
CA LYS A 480 11.09 -0.36 27.42
C LYS A 480 10.87 -1.78 27.93
N GLU A 481 9.62 -2.21 28.02
CA GLU A 481 9.29 -3.59 28.42
C GLU A 481 9.84 -4.62 27.43
N LEU A 482 9.74 -4.33 26.14
CA LEU A 482 10.31 -5.19 25.10
C LEU A 482 11.83 -5.31 25.23
N TYR A 483 12.54 -4.21 25.44
CA TYR A 483 14.00 -4.21 25.58
C TYR A 483 14.45 -4.89 26.87
N ALA A 484 13.67 -4.79 27.94
CA ALA A 484 13.91 -5.56 29.17
C ALA A 484 13.78 -7.07 28.93
N LYS A 485 12.74 -7.51 28.20
CA LYS A 485 12.57 -8.93 27.81
C LYS A 485 13.69 -9.45 26.90
N LEU A 486 14.27 -8.58 26.09
CA LEU A 486 15.41 -8.91 25.22
C LEU A 486 16.76 -8.83 25.92
N GLY A 487 16.81 -8.46 27.19
CA GLY A 487 18.04 -8.34 27.98
C GLY A 487 18.95 -7.18 27.53
N VAL A 488 18.37 -6.15 26.91
CA VAL A 488 19.10 -4.96 26.43
C VAL A 488 19.19 -3.88 27.52
N ILE A 489 18.19 -3.79 28.38
CA ILE A 489 18.09 -2.85 29.53
C ILE A 489 17.60 -3.55 30.78
#